data_79174f446f374499f88293c6b0046ce7
#
_entry.id   79174f446f374499f88293c6b0046ce7
#
_cell.length_a   1.000
_cell.length_b   1.000
_cell.length_c   1.000
_cell.angle_alpha   90.00
_cell.angle_beta   90.00
_cell.angle_gamma   90.00
#
_symmetry.space_group_name_H-M   'P 1'
#
loop_
_entity.id
_entity.type
_entity.pdbx_description
1 polymer ?
#
loop_
_entity_poly.entity_id
_entity_poly.type
_entity_poly.pdbx_seq_one_letter_code
_entity_poly.pdbx_strand_id
1 'polypeptide(L)'
;MVSSTVSYARLMDTVPDDVRIAAADAYVEALATHRADAVPFAPGCVRIEVGLKTGFSGEHLRRSLNRGLQYRVIAATADRTFRIVGDEVHATFTVVTKTGLAGRRVVAHVDETFLIPASDGLIHHIRAQIRPAVSRDVSEPR
;
A
#
# COMPACT_ATOMS: atom_id res chain seq x y z
N MET A 1 37.49 4.18 -18.17
CA MET A 1 36.97 3.50 -16.99
C MET A 1 35.58 3.03 -17.27
N VAL A 2 35.50 1.82 -17.76
CA VAL A 2 34.20 1.24 -18.16
C VAL A 2 33.27 1.08 -16.97
N SER A 3 33.78 0.59 -15.82
CA SER A 3 32.93 0.37 -14.65
C SER A 3 32.36 1.68 -14.11
N SER A 4 33.12 2.75 -14.15
CA SER A 4 32.67 4.06 -13.72
C SER A 4 31.50 4.57 -14.59
N THR A 5 31.61 4.40 -15.89
CA THR A 5 30.57 4.81 -16.83
C THR A 5 29.32 3.97 -16.64
N VAL A 6 29.45 2.66 -16.42
CA VAL A 6 28.33 1.76 -16.20
C VAL A 6 27.59 2.13 -14.90
N SER A 7 28.36 2.42 -13.83
CA SER A 7 27.75 2.81 -12.55
C SER A 7 26.97 4.11 -12.68
N TYR A 8 27.52 5.07 -13.41
CA TYR A 8 26.83 6.36 -13.61
C TYR A 8 25.53 6.16 -14.39
N ALA A 9 25.56 5.37 -15.47
CA ALA A 9 24.36 5.11 -16.25
C ALA A 9 23.29 4.40 -15.40
N ARG A 10 23.70 3.46 -14.53
CA ARG A 10 22.77 2.76 -13.67
C ARG A 10 22.11 3.71 -12.66
N LEU A 11 22.86 4.63 -12.10
CA LEU A 11 22.30 5.63 -11.19
C LEU A 11 21.30 6.56 -11.88
N MET A 12 21.56 6.88 -13.14
CA MET A 12 20.66 7.73 -13.93
C MET A 12 19.34 7.02 -14.24
N ASP A 13 19.36 5.67 -14.26
CA ASP A 13 18.19 4.88 -14.63
C ASP A 13 17.35 4.45 -13.44
N THR A 14 17.76 4.81 -12.21
CA THR A 14 17.00 4.43 -11.03
C THR A 14 15.99 5.52 -10.65
N VAL A 15 14.87 5.09 -10.08
CA VAL A 15 13.89 6.04 -9.56
C VAL A 15 14.26 6.48 -8.15
N PRO A 16 14.00 7.74 -7.80
CA PRO A 16 14.29 8.24 -6.45
C PRO A 16 13.40 7.59 -5.39
N ASP A 17 13.85 7.67 -4.15
CA ASP A 17 13.11 7.11 -3.01
C ASP A 17 11.73 7.74 -2.86
N ASP A 18 11.58 9.05 -3.13
CA ASP A 18 10.28 9.70 -3.00
C ASP A 18 9.28 9.17 -4.03
N VAL A 19 9.73 8.76 -5.21
CA VAL A 19 8.87 8.12 -6.20
C VAL A 19 8.42 6.74 -5.72
N ARG A 20 9.33 6.01 -5.09
CA ARG A 20 9.02 4.69 -4.53
C ARG A 20 8.01 4.81 -3.38
N ILE A 21 8.20 5.78 -2.51
CA ILE A 21 7.25 6.05 -1.43
C ILE A 21 5.90 6.48 -1.99
N ALA A 22 5.91 7.33 -3.03
CA ALA A 22 4.67 7.75 -3.67
C ALA A 22 3.90 6.58 -4.27
N ALA A 23 4.59 5.56 -4.79
CA ALA A 23 3.95 4.36 -5.29
C ALA A 23 3.22 3.60 -4.17
N ALA A 24 3.87 3.42 -3.03
CA ALA A 24 3.25 2.79 -1.87
C ALA A 24 2.08 3.62 -1.35
N ASP A 25 2.26 4.93 -1.27
CA ASP A 25 1.19 5.82 -0.79
C ASP A 25 -0.01 5.80 -1.72
N ALA A 26 0.21 5.69 -3.03
CA ALA A 26 -0.88 5.58 -3.99
C ALA A 26 -1.74 4.33 -3.71
N TYR A 27 -1.10 3.23 -3.35
CA TYR A 27 -1.82 2.02 -2.97
C TYR A 27 -2.64 2.25 -1.70
N VAL A 28 -2.04 2.84 -0.68
CA VAL A 28 -2.73 3.10 0.59
C VAL A 28 -3.91 4.05 0.37
N GLU A 29 -3.72 5.06 -0.44
CA GLU A 29 -4.80 5.99 -0.80
C GLU A 29 -5.95 5.27 -1.50
N ALA A 30 -5.63 4.34 -2.40
CA ALA A 30 -6.64 3.61 -3.16
C ALA A 30 -7.50 2.70 -2.28
N LEU A 31 -7.01 2.29 -1.11
CA LEU A 31 -7.83 1.53 -0.18
C LEU A 31 -9.08 2.30 0.24
N ALA A 32 -8.96 3.60 0.40
CA ALA A 32 -10.07 4.45 0.83
C ALA A 32 -10.84 5.04 -0.35
N THR A 33 -10.15 5.43 -1.43
CA THR A 33 -10.81 6.05 -2.58
C THR A 33 -11.46 5.03 -3.49
N HIS A 34 -11.00 3.79 -3.46
CA HIS A 34 -11.44 2.71 -4.35
C HIS A 34 -11.17 3.04 -5.82
N ARG A 35 -10.10 3.80 -6.06
CA ARG A 35 -9.64 4.19 -7.39
C ARG A 35 -8.16 3.82 -7.52
N ALA A 36 -7.91 2.66 -8.09
CA ALA A 36 -6.57 2.10 -8.15
C ALA A 36 -5.93 2.21 -9.54
N ASP A 37 -6.53 2.97 -10.45
CA ASP A 37 -6.04 3.03 -11.83
C ASP A 37 -4.64 3.63 -11.92
N ALA A 38 -4.29 4.54 -11.02
CA ALA A 38 -2.98 5.18 -11.00
C ALA A 38 -1.95 4.46 -10.13
N VAL A 39 -2.32 3.37 -9.48
CA VAL A 39 -1.37 2.61 -8.66
C VAL A 39 -0.42 1.84 -9.59
N PRO A 40 0.90 2.02 -9.43
CA PRO A 40 1.85 1.44 -10.39
C PRO A 40 2.17 -0.02 -10.05
N PHE A 41 1.22 -0.90 -10.28
CA PHE A 41 1.46 -2.34 -10.12
C PHE A 41 2.30 -2.88 -11.28
N ALA A 42 3.29 -3.71 -10.95
CA ALA A 42 3.90 -4.56 -11.97
C ALA A 42 2.86 -5.59 -12.43
N PRO A 43 2.92 -6.04 -13.70
CA PRO A 43 1.91 -6.98 -14.20
C PRO A 43 1.78 -8.26 -13.37
N GLY A 44 2.90 -8.76 -12.83
CA GLY A 44 2.89 -9.97 -12.02
C GLY A 44 2.80 -9.73 -10.53
N CYS A 45 2.35 -8.55 -10.09
CA CYS A 45 2.31 -8.22 -8.68
C CYS A 45 1.40 -9.18 -7.90
N VAL A 46 1.90 -9.62 -6.74
CA VAL A 46 1.20 -10.55 -5.86
C VAL A 46 1.01 -9.91 -4.50
N ARG A 47 -0.11 -10.19 -3.86
CA ARG A 47 -0.38 -9.70 -2.52
C ARG A 47 -0.66 -10.86 -1.57
N ILE A 48 0.00 -10.81 -0.40
CA ILE A 48 -0.22 -11.76 0.68
C ILE A 48 -0.74 -10.96 1.88
N GLU A 49 -1.92 -11.32 2.38
CA GLU A 49 -2.51 -10.66 3.55
C GLU A 49 -2.72 -11.70 4.63
N VAL A 50 -2.10 -11.48 5.79
CA VAL A 50 -2.21 -12.37 6.95
C VAL A 50 -1.88 -13.82 6.53
N GLY A 51 -0.84 -13.97 5.71
CA GLY A 51 -0.38 -15.28 5.24
C GLY A 51 -1.17 -15.89 4.10
N LEU A 52 -2.22 -15.24 3.61
CA LEU A 52 -3.06 -15.74 2.52
C LEU A 52 -2.81 -14.94 1.25
N LYS A 53 -2.72 -15.65 0.11
CA LYS A 53 -2.57 -14.99 -1.18
C LYS A 53 -3.90 -14.39 -1.60
N THR A 54 -3.96 -13.06 -1.65
CA THR A 54 -5.19 -12.32 -1.95
C THR A 54 -5.07 -11.46 -3.19
N GLY A 55 -3.94 -11.53 -3.88
CA GLY A 55 -3.75 -10.84 -5.14
C GLY A 55 -2.88 -11.67 -6.05
N PHE A 56 -3.25 -11.79 -7.33
CA PHE A 56 -2.65 -12.74 -8.25
C PHE A 56 -1.94 -12.08 -9.43
N SER A 57 -2.23 -10.82 -9.71
CA SER A 57 -1.60 -10.04 -10.76
C SER A 57 -1.88 -8.56 -10.50
N GLY A 58 -1.18 -7.68 -11.20
CA GLY A 58 -1.43 -6.24 -11.09
C GLY A 58 -2.85 -5.89 -11.48
N GLU A 59 -3.36 -6.49 -12.54
CA GLU A 59 -4.73 -6.26 -13.00
C GLU A 59 -5.76 -6.77 -11.99
N HIS A 60 -5.51 -7.94 -11.42
CA HIS A 60 -6.39 -8.49 -10.38
C HIS A 60 -6.42 -7.58 -9.16
N LEU A 61 -5.26 -7.08 -8.74
CA LEU A 61 -5.17 -6.15 -7.61
C LEU A 61 -5.94 -4.86 -7.88
N ARG A 62 -5.80 -4.33 -9.09
CA ARG A 62 -6.49 -3.11 -9.47
C ARG A 62 -8.00 -3.29 -9.41
N ARG A 63 -8.51 -4.37 -9.98
CA ARG A 63 -9.95 -4.68 -9.91
C ARG A 63 -10.40 -4.90 -8.48
N SER A 64 -9.58 -5.58 -7.67
CA SER A 64 -9.89 -5.86 -6.28
C SER A 64 -10.10 -4.56 -5.49
N LEU A 65 -9.20 -3.60 -5.64
CA LEU A 65 -9.31 -2.32 -4.94
C LEU A 65 -10.48 -1.49 -5.46
N ASN A 66 -10.72 -1.53 -6.78
CA ASN A 66 -11.79 -0.74 -7.38
C ASN A 66 -13.17 -1.29 -7.06
N ARG A 67 -13.33 -2.62 -6.96
CA ARG A 67 -14.65 -3.26 -6.92
C ARG A 67 -14.81 -4.31 -5.84
N GLY A 68 -13.74 -4.73 -5.17
CA GLY A 68 -13.82 -5.80 -4.18
C GLY A 68 -14.67 -5.41 -2.99
N LEU A 69 -15.58 -6.28 -2.61
CA LEU A 69 -16.50 -6.01 -1.49
C LEU A 69 -15.74 -5.83 -0.18
N GLN A 70 -14.65 -6.57 0.02
CA GLN A 70 -13.87 -6.48 1.25
C GLN A 70 -13.22 -5.12 1.44
N TYR A 71 -13.02 -4.36 0.36
CA TYR A 71 -12.41 -3.03 0.45
C TYR A 71 -13.46 -1.92 0.50
N ARG A 72 -14.69 -2.20 0.14
CA ARG A 72 -15.75 -1.19 0.14
C ARG A 72 -16.11 -0.72 1.54
N VAL A 73 -15.80 -1.51 2.55
CA VAL A 73 -16.08 -1.12 3.94
C VAL A 73 -15.06 -0.10 4.46
N ILE A 74 -13.97 0.13 3.73
CA ILE A 74 -12.95 1.08 4.15
C ILE A 74 -13.43 2.49 3.84
N ALA A 75 -13.48 3.33 4.87
CA ALA A 75 -13.88 4.73 4.74
C ALA A 75 -12.68 5.65 4.61
N ALA A 76 -11.58 5.35 5.32
CA ALA A 76 -10.42 6.24 5.37
C ALA A 76 -9.19 5.47 5.80
N THR A 77 -8.04 6.05 5.54
CA THR A 77 -6.77 5.62 6.14
C THR A 77 -6.18 6.79 6.90
N ALA A 78 -5.42 6.49 7.94
CA ALA A 78 -4.86 7.49 8.83
C ALA A 78 -3.49 7.07 9.33
N ASP A 79 -2.74 8.03 9.85
CA ASP A 79 -1.47 7.79 10.54
C ASP A 79 -0.47 7.03 9.66
N ARG A 80 -0.37 7.42 8.40
CA ARG A 80 0.51 6.77 7.43
C ARG A 80 1.97 7.11 7.72
N THR A 81 2.81 6.09 7.77
CA THR A 81 4.25 6.26 7.81
C THR A 81 4.90 5.39 6.75
N PHE A 82 6.00 5.87 6.17
CA PHE A 82 6.71 5.13 5.13
C PHE A 82 8.21 5.22 5.38
N ARG A 83 8.93 4.14 5.13
CA ARG A 83 10.38 4.15 5.15
C ARG A 83 10.91 3.17 4.11
N ILE A 84 12.10 3.49 3.61
CA ILE A 84 12.79 2.67 2.61
C ILE A 84 13.74 1.70 3.33
N VAL A 85 13.65 0.43 2.97
CA VAL A 85 14.57 -0.60 3.45
C VAL A 85 15.00 -1.42 2.24
N GLY A 86 16.14 -1.06 1.64
CA GLY A 86 16.61 -1.73 0.43
C GLY A 86 15.63 -1.58 -0.72
N ASP A 87 15.20 -2.69 -1.28
CA ASP A 87 14.23 -2.69 -2.38
C ASP A 87 12.79 -2.58 -1.90
N GLU A 88 12.58 -2.45 -0.60
CA GLU A 88 11.24 -2.44 -0.02
C GLU A 88 10.87 -1.08 0.51
N VAL A 89 9.57 -0.80 0.49
CA VAL A 89 8.97 0.31 1.21
C VAL A 89 8.12 -0.30 2.32
N HIS A 90 8.41 0.07 3.55
CA HIS A 90 7.65 -0.38 4.71
C HIS A 90 6.69 0.72 5.12
N ALA A 91 5.41 0.38 5.20
CA ALA A 91 4.35 1.31 5.54
C ALA A 91 3.60 0.84 6.77
N THR A 92 3.23 1.78 7.63
CA THR A 92 2.26 1.52 8.69
C THR A 92 1.13 2.53 8.56
N PHE A 93 -0.08 2.08 8.81
CA PHE A 93 -1.24 2.98 8.76
C PHE A 93 -2.42 2.33 9.46
N THR A 94 -3.45 3.12 9.69
CA THR A 94 -4.71 2.65 10.27
C THR A 94 -5.79 2.72 9.20
N VAL A 95 -6.53 1.63 9.06
CA VAL A 95 -7.71 1.58 8.21
C VAL A 95 -8.92 1.85 9.10
N VAL A 96 -9.76 2.79 8.68
CA VAL A 96 -11.00 3.13 9.38
C VAL A 96 -12.15 2.63 8.53
N THR A 97 -13.01 1.81 9.12
CA THR A 97 -14.14 1.25 8.38
C THR A 97 -15.37 2.15 8.47
N LYS A 98 -16.30 1.93 7.55
CA LYS A 98 -17.60 2.61 7.56
C LYS A 98 -18.50 2.11 8.68
N THR A 99 -18.22 0.91 9.18
CA THR A 99 -19.02 0.26 10.19
C THR A 99 -18.83 0.94 11.53
N GLY A 100 -19.93 1.34 12.17
CA GLY A 100 -19.90 1.93 13.49
C GLY A 100 -21.18 1.60 14.22
N LEU A 101 -21.08 1.43 15.54
CA LEU A 101 -22.23 1.13 16.38
C LEU A 101 -21.95 1.64 17.77
N ALA A 102 -22.92 2.35 18.35
CA ALA A 102 -22.84 2.84 19.72
C ALA A 102 -21.58 3.70 19.98
N GLY A 103 -21.22 4.57 19.02
CA GLY A 103 -20.07 5.45 19.16
C GLY A 103 -18.74 4.74 19.00
N ARG A 104 -18.73 3.52 18.49
CA ARG A 104 -17.52 2.73 18.27
C ARG A 104 -17.38 2.42 16.79
N ARG A 105 -16.16 2.27 16.36
CA ARG A 105 -15.84 2.00 14.97
C ARG A 105 -14.78 0.92 14.89
N VAL A 106 -14.92 0.02 13.93
CA VAL A 106 -13.89 -0.98 13.68
C VAL A 106 -12.76 -0.31 12.93
N VAL A 107 -11.54 -0.48 13.44
CA VAL A 107 -10.33 -0.02 12.79
C VAL A 107 -9.39 -1.20 12.64
N ALA A 108 -8.40 -1.07 11.78
CA ALA A 108 -7.36 -2.07 11.64
C ALA A 108 -6.01 -1.36 11.54
N HIS A 109 -5.06 -1.84 12.32
CA HIS A 109 -3.68 -1.37 12.24
C HIS A 109 -2.95 -2.27 11.27
N VAL A 110 -2.33 -1.68 10.25
CA VAL A 110 -1.73 -2.41 9.14
C VAL A 110 -0.24 -2.12 9.09
N ASP A 111 0.56 -3.19 9.01
CA ASP A 111 1.97 -3.14 8.64
C ASP A 111 2.09 -3.76 7.27
N GLU A 112 2.51 -2.98 6.30
CA GLU A 112 2.54 -3.43 4.91
C GLU A 112 3.91 -3.23 4.32
N THR A 113 4.42 -4.25 3.65
CA THR A 113 5.71 -4.22 2.98
C THR A 113 5.49 -4.34 1.49
N PHE A 114 6.02 -3.38 0.75
CA PHE A 114 5.93 -3.33 -0.70
C PHE A 114 7.30 -3.55 -1.30
N LEU A 115 7.42 -4.49 -2.22
CA LEU A 115 8.63 -4.62 -3.02
C LEU A 115 8.54 -3.64 -4.18
N ILE A 116 9.29 -2.55 -4.08
CA ILE A 116 9.30 -1.48 -5.09
C ILE A 116 10.75 -1.15 -5.38
N PRO A 117 11.40 -1.93 -6.25
CA PRO A 117 12.82 -1.70 -6.50
C PRO A 117 13.07 -0.38 -7.21
N ALA A 118 14.23 0.21 -6.94
CA ALA A 118 14.60 1.47 -7.58
C ALA A 118 14.79 1.32 -9.08
N SER A 119 14.92 0.10 -9.58
CA SER A 119 15.15 -0.14 -11.00
C SER A 119 13.93 0.22 -11.86
N ASP A 120 12.71 0.14 -11.31
CA ASP A 120 11.52 0.47 -12.09
C ASP A 120 10.45 1.24 -11.32
N GLY A 121 10.52 1.25 -9.98
CA GLY A 121 9.53 1.96 -9.17
C GLY A 121 8.14 1.35 -9.17
N LEU A 122 7.99 0.13 -9.69
CA LEU A 122 6.70 -0.57 -9.71
C LEU A 122 6.54 -1.45 -8.49
N ILE A 123 5.31 -1.70 -8.10
CA ILE A 123 4.99 -2.57 -6.97
C ILE A 123 4.95 -4.01 -7.49
N HIS A 124 5.89 -4.84 -7.03
CA HIS A 124 6.00 -6.23 -7.46
C HIS A 124 5.43 -7.22 -6.47
N HIS A 125 5.39 -6.87 -5.21
CA HIS A 125 4.91 -7.77 -4.16
C HIS A 125 4.42 -6.94 -2.99
N ILE A 126 3.34 -7.38 -2.38
CA ILE A 126 2.74 -6.72 -1.21
C ILE A 126 2.51 -7.77 -0.14
N ARG A 127 2.94 -7.44 1.08
CA ARG A 127 2.74 -8.30 2.24
C ARG A 127 2.14 -7.47 3.35
N ALA A 128 1.00 -7.88 3.89
CA ALA A 128 0.31 -7.13 4.92
C ALA A 128 0.08 -7.97 6.16
N GLN A 129 0.34 -7.39 7.32
CA GLN A 129 -0.11 -7.88 8.62
C GLN A 129 -1.19 -6.93 9.12
N ILE A 130 -2.32 -7.48 9.53
CA ILE A 130 -3.51 -6.69 9.86
C ILE A 130 -3.97 -7.06 11.26
N ARG A 131 -4.15 -6.05 12.11
CA ARG A 131 -4.63 -6.24 13.49
C ARG A 131 -5.89 -5.43 13.70
N PRO A 132 -7.07 -6.08 13.66
CA PRO A 132 -8.33 -5.38 13.92
C PRO A 132 -8.42 -4.92 15.37
N ALA A 133 -9.13 -3.81 15.56
CA ALA A 133 -9.40 -3.27 16.89
C ALA A 133 -10.72 -2.50 16.85
N VAL A 134 -11.30 -2.28 18.01
CA VAL A 134 -12.47 -1.44 18.13
C VAL A 134 -12.03 -0.14 18.77
N SER A 135 -12.31 0.96 18.11
CA SER A 135 -11.93 2.28 18.56
C SER A 135 -13.19 3.08 18.85
N ARG A 136 -13.12 3.89 19.91
CA ARG A 136 -14.18 4.85 20.15
C ARG A 136 -14.18 5.85 19.01
N ASP A 137 -15.36 6.26 18.58
CA ASP A 137 -15.49 7.22 17.51
C ASP A 137 -15.10 8.60 18.04
N VAL A 138 -13.85 8.98 17.81
CA VAL A 138 -13.31 10.22 18.35
C VAL A 138 -13.81 11.45 17.61
N SER A 139 -14.44 11.25 16.46
CA SER A 139 -15.03 12.36 15.71
C SER A 139 -16.37 12.77 16.29
N GLU A 140 -16.93 11.99 17.19
CA GLU A 140 -18.17 12.35 17.85
C GLU A 140 -18.03 13.67 18.60
N PRO A 141 -18.94 14.59 18.42
CA PRO A 141 -18.87 15.85 19.15
C PRO A 141 -19.04 15.61 20.64
N ARG A 142 -18.36 16.41 21.39
CA ARG A 142 -18.46 16.39 22.84
C ARG A 142 -19.50 17.37 23.32
#